data_05702830686c2edb7a616e57e7e41b93
#
_entry.id   05702830686c2edb7a616e57e7e41b93
#
_cell.length_a   1.000
_cell.length_b   1.000
_cell.length_c   1.000
_cell.angle_alpha   90.00
_cell.angle_beta   90.00
_cell.angle_gamma   90.00
#
_symmetry.space_group_name_H-M   'P 1'
#
loop_
_entity.id
_entity.type
_entity.pdbx_description
1 polymer ?
#
loop_
_entity_poly.entity_id
_entity_poly.type
_entity_poly.pdbx_seq_one_letter_code
_entity_poly.pdbx_strand_id
1 'polypeptide(L)'
;MTNGNGHQDKPKYKFLFISHEALSGDLAWKIQNEGHEVKCWIENVTDEYDGFLNKIGGNWKDHTDWADVIIFDDTGFGKEADTLRKAGKSVIGGSVYTDRLEEDREFGQSEMKRLGMLYSPSWDFNDYDQALQFIKENPGRYVYKPSGFVPSDWKGLLFAGKEEDGKDLYEVLEQNKKII
;
A
#
# COMPACT_ATOMS: atom_id res chain seq x y z
N MET A 1 32.25 -14.34 -46.26
CA MET A 1 31.59 -14.76 -45.03
C MET A 1 31.26 -13.51 -44.23
N THR A 2 30.08 -13.01 -44.38
CA THR A 2 29.61 -11.78 -43.70
C THR A 2 28.89 -12.19 -42.43
N ASN A 3 29.55 -11.97 -41.27
CA ASN A 3 28.91 -12.11 -39.95
C ASN A 3 27.87 -10.99 -39.78
N GLY A 4 26.66 -11.28 -40.13
CA GLY A 4 25.53 -10.44 -39.81
C GLY A 4 25.12 -10.64 -38.33
N ASN A 5 25.69 -9.85 -37.43
CA ASN A 5 25.09 -9.65 -36.11
C ASN A 5 23.83 -8.80 -36.30
N GLY A 6 22.73 -9.46 -36.56
CA GLY A 6 21.41 -8.83 -36.51
C GLY A 6 21.09 -8.48 -35.04
N HIS A 7 21.42 -7.26 -34.63
CA HIS A 7 20.73 -6.67 -33.49
C HIS A 7 19.25 -6.55 -33.88
N GLN A 8 18.44 -7.51 -33.50
CA GLN A 8 16.99 -7.31 -33.50
C GLN A 8 16.74 -6.15 -32.53
N ASP A 9 16.30 -5.00 -33.06
CA ASP A 9 15.82 -3.91 -32.22
C ASP A 9 14.74 -4.46 -31.30
N LYS A 10 15.01 -4.45 -29.99
CA LYS A 10 14.02 -4.87 -29.00
C LYS A 10 12.81 -3.94 -29.10
N PRO A 11 11.59 -4.47 -28.98
CA PRO A 11 10.39 -3.64 -29.02
C PRO A 11 10.47 -2.56 -27.93
N LYS A 12 10.17 -1.32 -28.28
CA LYS A 12 10.12 -0.21 -27.35
C LYS A 12 8.70 -0.03 -26.84
N TYR A 13 8.54 -0.10 -25.53
CA TYR A 13 7.25 0.04 -24.85
C TYR A 13 7.14 1.36 -24.09
N LYS A 14 5.93 1.78 -23.78
CA LYS A 14 5.56 2.98 -23.04
C LYS A 14 4.98 2.60 -21.69
N PHE A 15 5.64 3.02 -20.62
CA PHE A 15 5.26 2.74 -19.25
C PHE A 15 4.77 4.01 -18.56
N LEU A 16 3.60 3.93 -17.95
CA LEU A 16 3.05 4.98 -17.10
C LEU A 16 3.04 4.49 -15.65
N PHE A 17 3.86 5.11 -14.82
CA PHE A 17 3.87 4.88 -13.37
C PHE A 17 2.97 5.89 -12.67
N ILE A 18 2.14 5.41 -11.74
CA ILE A 18 1.25 6.19 -10.91
C ILE A 18 1.54 5.81 -9.46
N SER A 19 1.95 6.79 -8.66
CA SER A 19 2.44 6.61 -7.32
C SER A 19 1.96 7.73 -6.39
N HIS A 20 1.79 7.42 -5.11
CA HIS A 20 1.66 8.45 -4.09
C HIS A 20 3.01 9.09 -3.75
N GLU A 21 4.07 8.30 -3.61
CA GLU A 21 5.37 8.71 -3.07
C GLU A 21 6.59 8.23 -3.88
N ALA A 22 6.41 7.88 -5.16
CA ALA A 22 7.49 7.39 -6.05
C ALA A 22 8.18 6.09 -5.57
N LEU A 23 7.45 5.17 -4.95
CA LEU A 23 8.01 3.94 -4.37
C LEU A 23 8.77 3.06 -5.38
N SER A 24 8.37 3.06 -6.64
CA SER A 24 9.02 2.31 -7.72
C SER A 24 9.88 3.18 -8.66
N GLY A 25 10.38 4.31 -8.18
CA GLY A 25 11.16 5.23 -9.00
C GLY A 25 12.43 4.60 -9.57
N ASP A 26 13.13 3.76 -8.85
CA ASP A 26 14.32 3.02 -9.32
C ASP A 26 13.97 1.99 -10.41
N LEU A 27 12.82 1.33 -10.32
CA LEU A 27 12.32 0.46 -11.38
C LEU A 27 11.99 1.25 -12.65
N ALA A 28 11.32 2.39 -12.50
CA ALA A 28 11.01 3.29 -13.61
C ALA A 28 12.28 3.76 -14.31
N TRP A 29 13.30 4.18 -13.54
CA TRP A 29 14.60 4.58 -14.07
C TRP A 29 15.32 3.42 -14.79
N LYS A 30 15.26 2.20 -14.24
CA LYS A 30 15.87 1.03 -14.88
C LYS A 30 15.20 0.72 -16.22
N ILE A 31 13.88 0.72 -16.28
CA ILE A 31 13.11 0.50 -17.51
C ILE A 31 13.46 1.56 -18.57
N GLN A 32 13.59 2.83 -18.16
CA GLN A 32 14.02 3.91 -19.04
C GLN A 32 15.43 3.67 -19.61
N ASN A 33 16.37 3.21 -18.79
CA ASN A 33 17.73 2.89 -19.22
C ASN A 33 17.81 1.66 -20.15
N GLU A 34 16.81 0.79 -20.12
CA GLU A 34 16.68 -0.33 -21.08
C GLU A 34 16.15 0.13 -22.46
N GLY A 35 15.84 1.43 -22.60
CA GLY A 35 15.44 2.05 -23.86
C GLY A 35 13.94 2.22 -24.05
N HIS A 36 13.15 1.94 -23.03
CA HIS A 36 11.70 2.16 -23.02
C HIS A 36 11.34 3.63 -22.75
N GLU A 37 10.11 4.02 -23.09
CA GLU A 37 9.58 5.33 -22.73
C GLU A 37 8.87 5.24 -21.39
N VAL A 38 9.17 6.15 -20.46
CA VAL A 38 8.61 6.17 -19.11
C VAL A 38 8.02 7.55 -18.81
N LYS A 39 6.83 7.55 -18.21
CA LYS A 39 6.24 8.71 -17.55
C LYS A 39 5.89 8.33 -16.12
N CYS A 40 6.17 9.23 -15.17
CA CYS A 40 5.86 9.03 -13.77
C CYS A 40 4.95 10.16 -13.28
N TRP A 41 3.77 9.82 -12.79
CA TRP A 41 2.92 10.72 -12.05
C TRP A 41 3.05 10.41 -10.55
N ILE A 42 3.35 11.44 -9.77
CA ILE A 42 3.55 11.33 -8.33
C ILE A 42 2.60 12.30 -7.66
N GLU A 43 1.75 11.81 -6.77
CA GLU A 43 0.72 12.62 -6.12
C GLU A 43 1.33 13.63 -5.13
N ASN A 44 2.20 13.13 -4.26
CA ASN A 44 2.90 13.96 -3.29
C ASN A 44 4.13 14.60 -3.94
N VAL A 45 4.15 15.93 -3.98
CA VAL A 45 5.26 16.66 -4.59
C VAL A 45 6.56 16.31 -3.88
N THR A 46 7.54 15.84 -4.64
CA THR A 46 8.87 15.46 -4.16
C THR A 46 9.92 15.86 -5.19
N ASP A 47 11.13 16.16 -4.73
CA ASP A 47 12.33 16.36 -5.57
C ASP A 47 13.09 15.06 -5.85
N GLU A 48 12.68 13.95 -5.24
CA GLU A 48 13.22 12.64 -5.53
C GLU A 48 13.12 12.32 -7.02
N TYR A 49 14.17 11.74 -7.57
CA TYR A 49 14.31 11.41 -9.01
C TYR A 49 14.24 12.60 -9.97
N ASP A 50 14.38 13.85 -9.50
CA ASP A 50 14.51 15.01 -10.39
C ASP A 50 15.75 14.87 -11.29
N GLY A 51 15.58 15.09 -12.59
CA GLY A 51 16.63 14.90 -13.60
C GLY A 51 16.88 13.43 -14.00
N PHE A 52 16.27 12.45 -13.33
CA PHE A 52 16.38 11.03 -13.66
C PHE A 52 15.12 10.49 -14.34
N LEU A 53 13.94 10.90 -13.90
CA LEU A 53 12.66 10.44 -14.42
C LEU A 53 11.90 11.56 -15.12
N ASN A 54 11.12 11.18 -16.12
CA ASN A 54 10.15 12.08 -16.76
C ASN A 54 8.90 12.16 -15.87
N LYS A 55 8.94 13.05 -14.87
CA LYS A 55 7.79 13.34 -14.01
C LYS A 55 6.78 14.18 -14.78
N ILE A 56 5.52 13.77 -14.76
CA ILE A 56 4.41 14.48 -15.39
C ILE A 56 3.50 15.10 -14.34
N GLY A 57 2.99 16.29 -14.63
CA GLY A 57 1.97 16.97 -13.83
C GLY A 57 0.56 16.72 -14.38
N GLY A 58 -0.42 17.35 -13.73
CA GLY A 58 -1.82 17.29 -14.16
C GLY A 58 -2.49 15.97 -13.83
N ASN A 59 -3.45 15.56 -14.67
CA ASN A 59 -4.21 14.34 -14.44
C ASN A 59 -3.54 13.15 -15.16
N TRP A 60 -3.06 12.15 -14.42
CA TRP A 60 -2.45 10.96 -14.99
C TRP A 60 -3.38 10.19 -15.95
N LYS A 61 -4.69 10.32 -15.78
CA LYS A 61 -5.70 9.64 -16.63
C LYS A 61 -5.60 10.08 -18.09
N ASP A 62 -5.12 11.30 -18.35
CA ASP A 62 -4.92 11.83 -19.72
C ASP A 62 -3.78 11.11 -20.47
N HIS A 63 -2.98 10.32 -19.76
CA HIS A 63 -1.84 9.57 -20.30
C HIS A 63 -2.11 8.07 -20.47
N THR A 64 -3.27 7.57 -20.07
CA THR A 64 -3.60 6.14 -20.11
C THR A 64 -3.65 5.58 -21.54
N ASP A 65 -4.05 6.37 -22.52
CA ASP A 65 -4.07 5.93 -23.92
C ASP A 65 -2.69 5.97 -24.57
N TRP A 66 -1.76 6.75 -24.03
CA TRP A 66 -0.37 6.75 -24.47
C TRP A 66 0.38 5.49 -24.02
N ALA A 67 0.03 4.93 -22.88
CA ALA A 67 0.75 3.84 -22.25
C ALA A 67 0.41 2.46 -22.83
N ASP A 68 1.45 1.64 -23.06
CA ASP A 68 1.31 0.21 -23.33
C ASP A 68 1.13 -0.57 -22.02
N VAL A 69 1.79 -0.13 -20.93
CA VAL A 69 1.70 -0.71 -19.60
C VAL A 69 1.52 0.40 -18.58
N ILE A 70 0.55 0.22 -17.67
CA ILE A 70 0.26 1.14 -16.57
C ILE A 70 0.63 0.43 -15.26
N ILE A 71 1.37 1.11 -14.38
CA ILE A 71 1.87 0.56 -13.13
C ILE A 71 1.39 1.44 -11.98
N PHE A 72 0.63 0.84 -11.06
CA PHE A 72 0.31 1.41 -9.75
C PHE A 72 1.20 0.72 -8.72
N ASP A 73 2.03 1.46 -8.05
CA ASP A 73 3.02 0.93 -7.11
C ASP A 73 2.61 1.07 -5.64
N ASP A 74 1.41 1.55 -5.40
CA ASP A 74 0.87 1.77 -4.07
C ASP A 74 -0.57 1.25 -3.94
N THR A 75 -1.05 1.15 -2.71
CA THR A 75 -2.47 0.86 -2.40
C THR A 75 -3.37 2.06 -2.64
N GLY A 76 -4.69 1.85 -2.62
CA GLY A 76 -5.68 2.90 -2.84
C GLY A 76 -6.04 3.15 -4.30
N PHE A 77 -5.33 2.55 -5.26
CA PHE A 77 -5.62 2.65 -6.69
C PHE A 77 -6.38 1.44 -7.28
N GLY A 78 -6.81 0.51 -6.44
CA GLY A 78 -7.40 -0.75 -6.90
C GLY A 78 -8.64 -0.56 -7.78
N LYS A 79 -9.47 0.44 -7.50
CA LYS A 79 -10.67 0.76 -8.30
C LYS A 79 -10.29 1.24 -9.71
N GLU A 80 -9.29 2.10 -9.80
CA GLU A 80 -8.76 2.62 -11.05
C GLU A 80 -8.10 1.50 -11.86
N ALA A 81 -7.28 0.69 -11.20
CA ALA A 81 -6.60 -0.45 -11.81
C ALA A 81 -7.62 -1.45 -12.38
N ASP A 82 -8.66 -1.82 -11.63
CA ASP A 82 -9.71 -2.71 -12.09
C ASP A 82 -10.52 -2.13 -13.25
N THR A 83 -10.76 -0.81 -13.23
CA THR A 83 -11.46 -0.11 -14.32
C THR A 83 -10.66 -0.15 -15.62
N LEU A 84 -9.35 0.11 -15.54
CA LEU A 84 -8.45 0.06 -16.69
C LEU A 84 -8.28 -1.35 -17.25
N ARG A 85 -8.17 -2.37 -16.37
CA ARG A 85 -8.14 -3.79 -16.80
C ARG A 85 -9.41 -4.19 -17.54
N LYS A 86 -10.60 -3.77 -17.05
CA LYS A 86 -11.88 -3.99 -17.72
C LYS A 86 -11.96 -3.28 -19.07
N ALA A 87 -11.27 -2.16 -19.22
CA ALA A 87 -11.14 -1.45 -20.50
C ALA A 87 -10.08 -2.05 -21.43
N GLY A 88 -9.44 -3.17 -21.07
CA GLY A 88 -8.46 -3.87 -21.90
C GLY A 88 -7.05 -3.32 -21.80
N LYS A 89 -6.74 -2.46 -20.83
CA LYS A 89 -5.38 -1.96 -20.62
C LYS A 89 -4.52 -2.99 -19.88
N SER A 90 -3.24 -3.04 -20.20
CA SER A 90 -2.26 -3.83 -19.44
C SER A 90 -1.90 -3.08 -18.15
N VAL A 91 -2.29 -3.63 -16.99
CA VAL A 91 -2.13 -2.97 -15.70
C VAL A 91 -1.41 -3.88 -14.71
N ILE A 92 -0.33 -3.38 -14.13
CA ILE A 92 0.35 -3.95 -12.96
C ILE A 92 -0.05 -3.11 -11.75
N GLY A 93 -0.41 -3.75 -10.64
CA GLY A 93 -0.83 -3.09 -9.39
C GLY A 93 -1.91 -3.87 -8.67
N GLY A 94 -2.42 -3.30 -7.60
CA GLY A 94 -3.48 -3.87 -6.78
C GLY A 94 -4.84 -3.98 -7.49
N SER A 95 -5.85 -4.28 -6.72
CA SER A 95 -7.26 -4.35 -7.10
C SER A 95 -8.09 -3.85 -5.92
N VAL A 96 -9.38 -3.63 -6.09
CA VAL A 96 -10.29 -3.32 -4.97
C VAL A 96 -10.19 -4.38 -3.86
N TYR A 97 -9.98 -5.65 -4.24
CA TYR A 97 -9.84 -6.73 -3.27
C TYR A 97 -8.52 -6.64 -2.47
N THR A 98 -7.40 -6.34 -3.14
CA THR A 98 -6.10 -6.23 -2.48
C THR A 98 -5.99 -4.97 -1.62
N ASP A 99 -6.55 -3.85 -2.06
CA ASP A 99 -6.64 -2.63 -1.24
C ASP A 99 -7.43 -2.93 0.06
N ARG A 100 -8.54 -3.64 -0.07
CA ARG A 100 -9.33 -4.03 1.10
C ARG A 100 -8.60 -4.98 2.04
N LEU A 101 -7.76 -5.88 1.52
CA LEU A 101 -6.94 -6.77 2.37
C LEU A 101 -5.97 -5.99 3.25
N GLU A 102 -5.47 -4.85 2.77
CA GLU A 102 -4.52 -4.01 3.50
C GLU A 102 -5.21 -3.00 4.41
N GLU A 103 -6.27 -2.37 3.93
CA GLU A 103 -6.93 -1.27 4.62
C GLU A 103 -7.95 -1.74 5.67
N ASP A 104 -8.63 -2.88 5.41
CA ASP A 104 -9.66 -3.46 6.27
C ASP A 104 -9.10 -4.70 7.00
N ARG A 105 -8.61 -4.49 8.23
CA ARG A 105 -8.00 -5.55 9.03
C ARG A 105 -8.94 -6.71 9.29
N GLU A 106 -10.21 -6.44 9.59
CA GLU A 106 -11.21 -7.49 9.88
C GLU A 106 -11.42 -8.36 8.65
N PHE A 107 -11.52 -7.72 7.48
CA PHE A 107 -11.60 -8.45 6.22
C PHE A 107 -10.33 -9.26 5.95
N GLY A 108 -9.15 -8.66 6.10
CA GLY A 108 -7.87 -9.35 5.90
C GLY A 108 -7.74 -10.59 6.77
N GLN A 109 -8.08 -10.49 8.06
CA GLN A 109 -8.06 -11.63 8.99
C GLN A 109 -9.12 -12.68 8.65
N SER A 110 -10.32 -12.27 8.25
CA SER A 110 -11.37 -13.20 7.81
C SER A 110 -10.93 -14.02 6.61
N GLU A 111 -10.24 -13.40 5.66
CA GLU A 111 -9.68 -14.08 4.49
C GLU A 111 -8.54 -15.03 4.86
N MET A 112 -7.63 -14.63 5.75
CA MET A 112 -6.59 -15.53 6.27
C MET A 112 -7.20 -16.76 6.93
N LYS A 113 -8.22 -16.57 7.76
CA LYS A 113 -8.97 -17.67 8.41
C LYS A 113 -9.64 -18.57 7.37
N ARG A 114 -10.32 -17.98 6.38
CA ARG A 114 -10.98 -18.71 5.29
C ARG A 114 -10.02 -19.58 4.50
N LEU A 115 -8.79 -19.12 4.31
CA LEU A 115 -7.73 -19.81 3.57
C LEU A 115 -6.91 -20.78 4.44
N GLY A 116 -7.23 -20.93 5.75
CA GLY A 116 -6.48 -21.78 6.65
C GLY A 116 -5.06 -21.28 6.95
N MET A 117 -4.79 -20.01 6.75
CA MET A 117 -3.51 -19.39 7.05
C MET A 117 -3.37 -19.15 8.56
N LEU A 118 -2.13 -19.15 9.05
CA LEU A 118 -1.85 -18.74 10.43
C LEU A 118 -2.09 -17.23 10.58
N TYR A 119 -2.86 -16.88 11.60
CA TYR A 119 -3.08 -15.48 11.99
C TYR A 119 -3.05 -15.36 13.51
N SER A 120 -2.67 -14.20 14.02
CA SER A 120 -2.71 -13.94 15.45
C SER A 120 -4.15 -13.71 15.88
N PRO A 121 -4.59 -14.30 17.01
CA PRO A 121 -5.88 -13.95 17.59
C PRO A 121 -6.01 -12.46 17.78
N SER A 122 -7.16 -11.90 17.51
CA SER A 122 -7.47 -10.49 17.71
C SER A 122 -8.87 -10.32 18.30
N TRP A 123 -9.03 -9.22 18.99
CA TRP A 123 -10.28 -8.80 19.61
C TRP A 123 -10.50 -7.34 19.25
N ASP A 124 -11.67 -7.03 18.75
CA ASP A 124 -12.02 -5.68 18.28
C ASP A 124 -12.96 -5.04 19.30
N PHE A 125 -12.70 -3.80 19.64
CA PHE A 125 -13.47 -3.03 20.64
C PHE A 125 -13.82 -1.67 20.05
N ASN A 126 -15.05 -1.23 20.27
CA ASN A 126 -15.54 0.08 19.84
C ASN A 126 -15.40 1.16 20.92
N ASP A 127 -15.01 0.77 22.13
CA ASP A 127 -14.72 1.71 23.22
C ASP A 127 -13.60 1.17 24.13
N TYR A 128 -12.96 2.10 24.83
CA TYR A 128 -11.84 1.80 25.70
C TYR A 128 -12.26 1.01 26.96
N ASP A 129 -13.48 1.20 27.48
CA ASP A 129 -13.92 0.51 28.71
C ASP A 129 -14.04 -1.00 28.48
N GLN A 130 -14.57 -1.40 27.32
CA GLN A 130 -14.64 -2.81 26.94
C GLN A 130 -13.24 -3.41 26.78
N ALA A 131 -12.30 -2.69 26.14
CA ALA A 131 -10.93 -3.15 26.00
C ALA A 131 -10.21 -3.27 27.35
N LEU A 132 -10.38 -2.30 28.23
CA LEU A 132 -9.82 -2.32 29.59
C LEU A 132 -10.38 -3.46 30.43
N GLN A 133 -11.68 -3.71 30.33
CA GLN A 133 -12.31 -4.84 31.01
C GLN A 133 -11.79 -6.19 30.49
N PHE A 134 -11.65 -6.30 29.16
CA PHE A 134 -11.10 -7.50 28.54
C PHE A 134 -9.69 -7.82 29.05
N ILE A 135 -8.79 -6.83 29.12
CA ILE A 135 -7.42 -7.02 29.62
C ILE A 135 -7.42 -7.50 31.07
N LYS A 136 -8.29 -6.96 31.92
CA LYS A 136 -8.41 -7.40 33.31
C LYS A 136 -8.87 -8.86 33.45
N GLU A 137 -9.80 -9.26 32.59
CA GLU A 137 -10.37 -10.63 32.64
C GLU A 137 -9.46 -11.64 31.93
N ASN A 138 -8.62 -11.19 31.00
CA ASN A 138 -7.73 -12.03 30.23
C ASN A 138 -6.29 -11.47 30.30
N PRO A 139 -5.58 -11.66 31.42
CA PRO A 139 -4.19 -11.22 31.52
C PRO A 139 -3.34 -11.82 30.40
N GLY A 140 -2.55 -10.98 29.71
CA GLY A 140 -1.74 -11.42 28.60
C GLY A 140 -0.96 -10.26 27.99
N ARG A 141 0.05 -10.59 27.20
CA ARG A 141 0.81 -9.60 26.44
C ARG A 141 0.12 -9.31 25.10
N TYR A 142 -0.24 -8.09 24.89
CA TYR A 142 -1.03 -7.65 23.74
C TYR A 142 -0.31 -6.63 22.87
N VAL A 143 -0.74 -6.55 21.62
CA VAL A 143 -0.41 -5.45 20.70
C VAL A 143 -1.69 -4.68 20.42
N TYR A 144 -1.71 -3.41 20.77
CA TYR A 144 -2.80 -2.50 20.41
C TYR A 144 -2.53 -1.87 19.05
N LYS A 145 -3.53 -1.91 18.19
CA LYS A 145 -3.51 -1.29 16.86
C LYS A 145 -4.85 -0.57 16.64
N PRO A 146 -4.86 0.75 16.44
CA PRO A 146 -6.09 1.44 16.04
C PRO A 146 -6.56 0.93 14.68
N SER A 147 -7.89 0.84 14.50
CA SER A 147 -8.56 0.39 13.26
C SER A 147 -9.39 1.52 12.67
N GLY A 148 -9.71 1.45 11.37
CA GLY A 148 -10.53 2.40 10.66
C GLY A 148 -9.77 3.65 10.20
N PHE A 149 -10.54 4.69 9.83
CA PHE A 149 -9.96 5.98 9.43
C PHE A 149 -9.40 6.69 10.66
N VAL A 150 -8.11 6.52 10.86
CA VAL A 150 -7.37 7.18 11.94
C VAL A 150 -6.58 8.32 11.31
N PRO A 151 -6.65 9.56 11.82
CA PRO A 151 -5.79 10.64 11.38
C PRO A 151 -4.32 10.21 11.34
N SER A 152 -3.52 10.73 10.40
CA SER A 152 -2.14 10.29 10.16
C SER A 152 -1.24 10.38 11.40
N ASP A 153 -1.49 11.35 12.25
CA ASP A 153 -0.85 11.55 13.55
C ASP A 153 -1.21 10.50 14.61
N TRP A 154 -2.34 9.78 14.42
CA TRP A 154 -2.79 8.68 15.30
C TRP A 154 -2.29 7.31 14.86
N LYS A 155 -1.77 7.18 13.64
CA LYS A 155 -1.09 5.93 13.20
C LYS A 155 0.11 5.57 14.09
N GLY A 156 0.66 6.55 14.80
CA GLY A 156 1.69 6.37 15.82
C GLY A 156 1.23 5.76 17.15
N LEU A 157 -0.08 5.53 17.35
CA LEU A 157 -0.62 4.90 18.56
C LEU A 157 -0.55 3.37 18.56
N LEU A 158 0.21 2.77 17.66
CA LEU A 158 0.57 1.37 17.77
C LEU A 158 1.34 1.16 19.08
N PHE A 159 0.86 0.26 19.94
CA PHE A 159 1.55 -0.09 21.17
C PHE A 159 1.80 -1.60 21.23
N ALA A 160 3.05 -1.98 21.41
CA ALA A 160 3.45 -3.36 21.60
C ALA A 160 3.76 -3.58 23.09
N GLY A 161 2.84 -4.25 23.79
CA GLY A 161 2.98 -4.57 25.21
C GLY A 161 4.18 -5.46 25.49
N LYS A 162 4.79 -5.26 26.64
CA LYS A 162 5.96 -6.02 27.13
C LYS A 162 5.61 -6.87 28.36
N GLU A 163 4.63 -6.43 29.15
CA GLU A 163 4.24 -7.10 30.37
C GLU A 163 3.28 -8.26 30.07
N GLU A 164 3.52 -9.39 30.71
CA GLU A 164 2.76 -10.63 30.46
C GLU A 164 1.33 -10.60 31.03
N ASP A 165 1.04 -9.66 31.90
CA ASP A 165 -0.29 -9.44 32.47
C ASP A 165 -1.10 -8.34 31.74
N GLY A 166 -0.46 -7.64 30.78
CA GLY A 166 -1.08 -6.58 29.98
C GLY A 166 -1.24 -5.24 30.71
N LYS A 167 -0.62 -5.07 31.86
CA LYS A 167 -0.75 -3.85 32.68
C LYS A 167 -0.23 -2.61 31.95
N ASP A 168 0.87 -2.74 31.23
CA ASP A 168 1.42 -1.65 30.42
C ASP A 168 0.46 -1.17 29.32
N LEU A 169 -0.21 -2.09 28.63
CA LEU A 169 -1.26 -1.70 27.67
C LEU A 169 -2.47 -1.11 28.38
N TYR A 170 -2.88 -1.67 29.52
CA TYR A 170 -3.99 -1.14 30.30
C TYR A 170 -3.76 0.34 30.66
N GLU A 171 -2.57 0.70 31.16
CA GLU A 171 -2.20 2.07 31.51
C GLU A 171 -2.22 3.00 30.29
N VAL A 172 -1.74 2.54 29.13
CA VAL A 172 -1.77 3.30 27.86
C VAL A 172 -3.20 3.57 27.40
N LEU A 173 -4.08 2.57 27.43
CA LEU A 173 -5.48 2.74 27.05
C LEU A 173 -6.25 3.66 28.02
N GLU A 174 -5.95 3.59 29.31
CA GLU A 174 -6.50 4.54 30.31
C GLU A 174 -6.09 5.99 30.06
N GLN A 175 -4.86 6.20 29.57
CA GLN A 175 -4.39 7.53 29.20
C GLN A 175 -5.05 8.01 27.91
N ASN A 176 -5.10 7.16 26.89
CA ASN A 176 -5.72 7.49 25.60
C ASN A 176 -7.20 7.85 25.76
N LYS A 177 -7.93 7.14 26.59
CA LYS A 177 -9.34 7.45 26.92
C LYS A 177 -9.56 8.87 27.45
N LYS A 178 -8.56 9.48 28.09
CA LYS A 178 -8.65 10.84 28.66
C LYS A 178 -8.36 11.95 27.63
N ILE A 179 -7.77 11.60 26.50
CA ILE A 179 -7.34 12.55 25.47
C ILE A 179 -8.41 12.72 24.38
N ILE A 180 -9.27 11.71 24.23
CA ILE A 180 -10.38 11.66 23.26
C ILE A 180 -11.70 12.01 23.95
#